data_0cabb26033de654454b7771506f569c4
#
_entry.id   0cabb26033de654454b7771506f569c4
#
_cell.length_a   1.000
_cell.length_b   1.000
_cell.length_c   1.000
_cell.angle_alpha   90.00
_cell.angle_beta   90.00
_cell.angle_gamma   90.00
#
_symmetry.space_group_name_H-M   'P 1'
#
loop_
_entity.id
_entity.type
_entity.pdbx_description
1 polymer ?
#
loop_
_entity_poly.entity_id
_entity_poly.type
_entity_poly.pdbx_seq_one_letter_code
_entity_poly.pdbx_strand_id
1 'polypeptide(L)'
;MSSTPVIRPILTRQQARDFYDRFGRRQDRQAFYEKAALDRLLELGDFSSAEAIVEFGCGTGKFAQRLMEEHAPGNGTYIGFDLSETMVQLTRNRLVPLGARASVIRTDGRPRVPLPPTSCDRFVSTYVLDLLSNQDISRTLAQAWKVLRPGGLLCLTGLTYGSTMLSKWVVASWLAIHSLRPSLVGGCRPISLTDFLGPASWKVLYSTTVVSWGVPSEVLVARPRAHAQPGAGIDRLIDGRNNEEGCDGDQ
;
A
#
# COMPACT_ATOMS: atom_id res chain seq x y z
N MET A 1 7.81 -11.19 28.26
CA MET A 1 8.94 -11.51 27.35
C MET A 1 8.78 -10.62 26.11
N SER A 2 9.56 -9.55 26.05
CA SER A 2 9.54 -8.60 24.92
C SER A 2 10.28 -9.26 23.75
N SER A 3 9.53 -9.72 22.75
CA SER A 3 10.13 -10.22 21.51
C SER A 3 10.66 -9.02 20.73
N THR A 4 11.98 -8.91 20.63
CA THR A 4 12.64 -7.96 19.75
C THR A 4 12.02 -8.09 18.34
N PRO A 5 11.56 -7.01 17.71
CA PRO A 5 10.99 -7.09 16.37
C PRO A 5 12.09 -7.59 15.42
N VAL A 6 11.86 -8.72 14.79
CA VAL A 6 12.75 -9.25 13.74
C VAL A 6 12.69 -8.25 12.58
N ILE A 7 13.75 -7.46 12.43
CA ILE A 7 13.90 -6.55 11.29
C ILE A 7 14.13 -7.43 10.06
N ARG A 8 13.10 -7.57 9.23
CA ARG A 8 13.18 -8.35 7.99
C ARG A 8 13.81 -7.52 6.88
N PRO A 9 14.68 -8.10 6.06
CA PRO A 9 15.32 -7.38 4.97
C PRO A 9 14.25 -6.86 3.99
N ILE A 10 14.36 -5.60 3.62
CA ILE A 10 13.46 -4.93 2.66
C ILE A 10 14.31 -4.55 1.47
N LEU A 11 13.76 -4.65 0.26
CA LEU A 11 14.45 -4.17 -0.94
C LEU A 11 14.67 -2.64 -0.82
N THR A 12 15.87 -2.19 -1.15
CA THR A 12 16.09 -0.75 -1.35
C THR A 12 15.26 -0.27 -2.53
N ARG A 13 14.98 1.03 -2.63
CA ARG A 13 14.23 1.61 -3.76
C ARG A 13 14.88 1.29 -5.10
N GLN A 14 16.21 1.29 -5.17
CA GLN A 14 16.93 0.92 -6.37
C GLN A 14 16.73 -0.57 -6.71
N GLN A 15 16.87 -1.47 -5.73
CA GLN A 15 16.62 -2.90 -5.93
C GLN A 15 15.18 -3.19 -6.36
N ALA A 16 14.19 -2.52 -5.75
CA ALA A 16 12.79 -2.63 -6.13
C ALA A 16 12.58 -2.14 -7.57
N ARG A 17 13.14 -0.97 -7.96
CA ARG A 17 13.09 -0.47 -9.33
C ARG A 17 13.66 -1.49 -10.30
N ASP A 18 14.90 -1.94 -10.08
CA ASP A 18 15.59 -2.88 -10.98
C ASP A 18 14.85 -4.22 -11.09
N PHE A 19 14.20 -4.63 -10.00
CA PHE A 19 13.38 -5.84 -10.00
C PHE A 19 12.15 -5.65 -10.88
N TYR A 20 11.35 -4.61 -10.63
CA TYR A 20 10.09 -4.38 -11.36
C TYR A 20 10.31 -3.96 -12.81
N ASP A 21 11.39 -3.25 -13.12
CA ASP A 21 11.76 -2.94 -14.51
C ASP A 21 12.06 -4.21 -15.32
N ARG A 22 12.67 -5.23 -14.70
CA ARG A 22 12.91 -6.53 -15.32
C ARG A 22 11.72 -7.46 -15.29
N PHE A 23 10.89 -7.37 -14.24
CA PHE A 23 9.74 -8.24 -14.06
C PHE A 23 8.64 -7.93 -15.07
N GLY A 24 8.35 -6.66 -15.29
CA GLY A 24 7.46 -6.16 -16.34
C GLY A 24 6.11 -6.89 -16.37
N ARG A 25 5.66 -7.26 -17.55
CA ARG A 25 4.38 -7.96 -17.77
C ARG A 25 4.23 -9.29 -17.03
N ARG A 26 5.32 -9.88 -16.53
CA ARG A 26 5.25 -11.13 -15.76
C ARG A 26 4.47 -10.94 -14.45
N GLN A 27 4.36 -9.71 -13.93
CA GLN A 27 3.55 -9.40 -12.77
C GLN A 27 2.09 -9.79 -12.96
N ASP A 28 1.55 -9.67 -14.18
CA ASP A 28 0.16 -10.05 -14.46
C ASP A 28 -0.13 -11.54 -14.18
N ARG A 29 0.89 -12.38 -14.10
CA ARG A 29 0.75 -13.81 -13.73
C ARG A 29 0.48 -14.02 -12.24
N GLN A 30 0.78 -13.04 -11.37
CA GLN A 30 0.47 -13.10 -9.95
C GLN A 30 -1.01 -12.90 -9.66
N ALA A 31 -1.76 -12.42 -10.63
CA ALA A 31 -3.21 -12.19 -10.54
C ALA A 31 -4.02 -13.40 -10.05
N PHE A 32 -3.49 -14.65 -10.13
CA PHE A 32 -4.20 -15.85 -9.68
C PHE A 32 -4.51 -15.85 -8.19
N TYR A 33 -3.62 -15.33 -7.33
CA TYR A 33 -3.89 -15.22 -5.89
C TYR A 33 -4.41 -13.82 -5.49
N GLU A 34 -4.10 -12.78 -6.26
CA GLU A 34 -4.49 -11.40 -5.99
C GLU A 34 -5.96 -11.14 -6.33
N LYS A 35 -6.48 -11.82 -7.38
CA LYS A 35 -7.80 -11.52 -7.97
C LYS A 35 -8.92 -11.45 -6.94
N ALA A 36 -9.05 -12.44 -6.07
CA ALA A 36 -10.15 -12.50 -5.10
C ALA A 36 -10.11 -11.34 -4.09
N ALA A 37 -8.92 -10.91 -3.67
CA ALA A 37 -8.77 -9.76 -2.78
C ALA A 37 -9.03 -8.44 -3.51
N LEU A 38 -8.60 -8.31 -4.76
CA LEU A 38 -8.89 -7.14 -5.60
C LEU A 38 -10.38 -7.03 -5.93
N ASP A 39 -11.06 -8.16 -6.24
CA ASP A 39 -12.51 -8.20 -6.41
C ASP A 39 -13.22 -7.67 -5.15
N ARG A 40 -12.78 -8.15 -3.99
CA ARG A 40 -13.34 -7.71 -2.71
C ARG A 40 -13.08 -6.22 -2.43
N LEU A 41 -11.91 -5.71 -2.82
CA LEU A 41 -11.62 -4.28 -2.70
C LEU A 41 -12.53 -3.43 -3.59
N LEU A 42 -12.78 -3.88 -4.82
CA LEU A 42 -13.69 -3.22 -5.77
C LEU A 42 -15.13 -3.17 -5.24
N GLU A 43 -15.59 -4.25 -4.60
CA GLU A 43 -16.93 -4.30 -3.97
C GLU A 43 -17.07 -3.33 -2.78
N LEU A 44 -16.02 -3.21 -1.95
CA LEU A 44 -16.08 -2.44 -0.70
C LEU A 44 -15.67 -0.97 -0.84
N GLY A 45 -14.94 -0.62 -1.90
CA GLY A 45 -14.32 0.70 -2.08
C GLY A 45 -15.28 1.79 -2.56
N ASP A 46 -16.55 1.48 -2.83
CA ASP A 46 -17.57 2.43 -3.33
C ASP A 46 -17.03 3.31 -4.47
N PHE A 47 -16.42 2.67 -5.47
CA PHE A 47 -15.77 3.37 -6.57
C PHE A 47 -16.76 4.02 -7.55
N SER A 48 -18.02 3.58 -7.56
CA SER A 48 -19.06 4.15 -8.41
C SER A 48 -19.39 5.61 -8.06
N SER A 49 -19.07 6.05 -6.86
CA SER A 49 -19.25 7.43 -6.41
C SER A 49 -17.97 8.28 -6.53
N ALA A 50 -16.86 7.72 -7.03
CA ALA A 50 -15.56 8.38 -7.02
C ALA A 50 -15.31 9.23 -8.27
N GLU A 51 -15.05 10.53 -8.12
CA GLU A 51 -14.69 11.43 -9.21
C GLU A 51 -13.17 11.53 -9.43
N ALA A 52 -12.38 11.37 -8.36
CA ALA A 52 -10.92 11.49 -8.41
C ALA A 52 -10.27 10.34 -7.64
N ILE A 53 -9.59 9.45 -8.37
CA ILE A 53 -8.95 8.25 -7.85
C ILE A 53 -7.43 8.40 -7.96
N VAL A 54 -6.72 8.14 -6.87
CA VAL A 54 -5.26 8.12 -6.81
C VAL A 54 -4.79 6.73 -6.43
N GLU A 55 -3.85 6.16 -7.19
CA GLU A 55 -3.24 4.87 -6.88
C GLU A 55 -1.74 5.02 -6.64
N PHE A 56 -1.28 4.57 -5.48
CA PHE A 56 0.12 4.53 -5.11
C PHE A 56 0.69 3.13 -5.38
N GLY A 57 1.57 3.02 -6.38
CA GLY A 57 2.11 1.77 -6.90
C GLY A 57 1.17 1.10 -7.90
N CYS A 58 0.91 1.74 -9.05
CA CYS A 58 -0.07 1.26 -10.03
C CYS A 58 0.40 0.02 -10.84
N GLY A 59 1.66 -0.39 -10.71
CA GLY A 59 2.22 -1.57 -11.35
C GLY A 59 1.98 -1.60 -12.86
N THR A 60 1.44 -2.71 -13.38
CA THR A 60 1.13 -2.87 -14.81
C THR A 60 -0.16 -2.14 -15.25
N GLY A 61 -0.91 -1.52 -14.33
CA GLY A 61 -2.19 -0.85 -14.60
C GLY A 61 -3.37 -1.80 -14.82
N LYS A 62 -3.23 -3.11 -14.57
CA LYS A 62 -4.32 -4.08 -14.78
C LYS A 62 -5.49 -3.81 -13.83
N PHE A 63 -5.20 -3.50 -12.57
CA PHE A 63 -6.23 -3.11 -11.61
C PHE A 63 -6.85 -1.77 -11.98
N ALA A 64 -6.02 -0.77 -12.33
CA ALA A 64 -6.47 0.55 -12.74
C ALA A 64 -7.42 0.50 -13.94
N GLN A 65 -7.08 -0.28 -14.96
CA GLN A 65 -7.93 -0.47 -16.14
C GLN A 65 -9.30 -0.99 -15.73
N ARG A 66 -9.33 -2.10 -15.01
CA ARG A 66 -10.57 -2.72 -14.55
C ARG A 66 -11.40 -1.78 -13.68
N LEU A 67 -10.76 -1.09 -12.74
CA LEU A 67 -11.38 -0.10 -11.87
C LEU A 67 -12.08 0.99 -12.69
N MET A 68 -11.37 1.56 -13.66
CA MET A 68 -11.87 2.69 -14.44
C MET A 68 -12.90 2.31 -15.49
N GLU A 69 -12.84 1.09 -16.04
CA GLU A 69 -13.78 0.61 -17.07
C GLU A 69 -15.07 0.03 -16.45
N GLU A 70 -14.96 -0.67 -15.31
CA GLU A 70 -16.08 -1.45 -14.77
C GLU A 70 -16.73 -0.82 -13.52
N HIS A 71 -16.00 0.00 -12.76
CA HIS A 71 -16.44 0.44 -11.42
C HIS A 71 -16.50 1.96 -11.24
N ALA A 72 -15.64 2.74 -11.91
CA ALA A 72 -15.63 4.19 -11.78
C ALA A 72 -16.68 4.84 -12.68
N PRO A 73 -17.24 6.02 -12.32
CA PRO A 73 -18.16 6.74 -13.18
C PRO A 73 -17.46 7.21 -14.47
N GLY A 74 -18.26 7.43 -15.55
CA GLY A 74 -17.75 7.81 -16.86
C GLY A 74 -16.97 9.13 -16.89
N ASN A 75 -17.18 10.02 -15.93
CA ASN A 75 -16.45 11.27 -15.71
C ASN A 75 -15.32 11.14 -14.66
N GLY A 76 -15.16 9.97 -14.03
CA GLY A 76 -14.12 9.75 -13.04
C GLY A 76 -12.70 9.87 -13.61
N THR A 77 -11.80 10.44 -12.84
CA THR A 77 -10.39 10.64 -13.20
C THR A 77 -9.48 9.76 -12.36
N TYR A 78 -8.33 9.39 -12.92
CA TYR A 78 -7.36 8.51 -12.30
C TYR A 78 -5.94 9.07 -12.41
N ILE A 79 -5.19 9.01 -11.30
CA ILE A 79 -3.77 9.32 -11.28
C ILE A 79 -3.02 8.15 -10.63
N GLY A 80 -2.18 7.45 -11.40
CA GLY A 80 -1.31 6.38 -10.91
C GLY A 80 0.12 6.85 -10.68
N PHE A 81 0.74 6.36 -9.62
CA PHE A 81 2.15 6.58 -9.30
C PHE A 81 2.89 5.25 -9.28
N ASP A 82 4.06 5.18 -9.90
CA ASP A 82 4.97 4.02 -9.77
C ASP A 82 6.43 4.46 -9.83
N LEU A 83 7.33 3.66 -9.24
CA LEU A 83 8.77 3.93 -9.26
C LEU A 83 9.47 3.33 -10.50
N SER A 84 8.90 2.27 -11.06
CA SER A 84 9.45 1.55 -12.22
C SER A 84 9.03 2.23 -13.51
N GLU A 85 10.01 2.56 -14.38
CA GLU A 85 9.73 3.10 -15.71
C GLU A 85 8.93 2.11 -16.55
N THR A 86 9.31 0.83 -16.49
CA THR A 86 8.60 -0.23 -17.20
C THR A 86 7.13 -0.32 -16.80
N MET A 87 6.83 -0.24 -15.48
CA MET A 87 5.45 -0.27 -15.00
C MET A 87 4.66 0.96 -15.45
N VAL A 88 5.27 2.14 -15.37
CA VAL A 88 4.65 3.38 -15.85
C VAL A 88 4.29 3.28 -17.34
N GLN A 89 5.19 2.77 -18.18
CA GLN A 89 4.90 2.61 -19.62
C GLN A 89 3.82 1.57 -19.88
N LEU A 90 3.84 0.43 -19.17
CA LEU A 90 2.79 -0.59 -19.28
C LEU A 90 1.43 -0.03 -18.90
N THR A 91 1.36 0.72 -17.80
CA THR A 91 0.12 1.34 -17.34
C THR A 91 -0.37 2.40 -18.31
N ARG A 92 0.51 3.29 -18.79
CA ARG A 92 0.15 4.30 -19.81
C ARG A 92 -0.45 3.66 -21.05
N ASN A 93 0.22 2.62 -21.58
CA ASN A 93 -0.28 1.90 -22.77
C ASN A 93 -1.64 1.24 -22.51
N ARG A 94 -1.85 0.69 -21.31
CA ARG A 94 -3.11 0.03 -20.95
C ARG A 94 -4.26 1.02 -20.80
N LEU A 95 -3.98 2.21 -20.28
CA LEU A 95 -4.98 3.24 -20.02
C LEU A 95 -5.20 4.23 -21.21
N VAL A 96 -4.56 4.00 -22.35
CA VAL A 96 -4.78 4.82 -23.58
C VAL A 96 -6.26 5.03 -23.89
N PRO A 97 -7.16 4.01 -23.78
CA PRO A 97 -8.58 4.21 -24.10
C PRO A 97 -9.29 5.22 -23.19
N LEU A 98 -8.77 5.49 -22.02
CA LEU A 98 -9.34 6.47 -21.07
C LEU A 98 -9.01 7.93 -21.42
N GLY A 99 -8.06 8.15 -22.33
CA GLY A 99 -7.66 9.50 -22.77
C GLY A 99 -7.24 10.40 -21.61
N ALA A 100 -7.77 11.61 -21.57
CA ALA A 100 -7.45 12.61 -20.54
C ALA A 100 -7.93 12.25 -19.12
N ARG A 101 -8.76 11.21 -18.97
CA ARG A 101 -9.24 10.77 -17.65
C ARG A 101 -8.18 10.01 -16.85
N ALA A 102 -7.12 9.55 -17.47
CA ALA A 102 -6.07 8.80 -16.80
C ALA A 102 -4.69 9.41 -17.02
N SER A 103 -3.93 9.57 -15.95
CA SER A 103 -2.53 9.96 -16.01
C SER A 103 -1.67 9.04 -15.15
N VAL A 104 -0.42 8.85 -15.55
CA VAL A 104 0.53 8.00 -14.82
C VAL A 104 1.85 8.73 -14.68
N ILE A 105 2.32 8.83 -13.44
CA ILE A 105 3.49 9.62 -13.06
C ILE A 105 4.54 8.68 -12.48
N ARG A 106 5.75 8.76 -13.03
CA ARG A 106 6.91 8.09 -12.43
C ARG A 106 7.38 8.85 -11.19
N THR A 107 7.70 8.11 -10.12
CA THR A 107 8.22 8.67 -8.87
C THR A 107 9.63 8.16 -8.56
N ASP A 108 10.26 8.75 -7.54
CA ASP A 108 11.54 8.29 -7.00
C ASP A 108 11.39 7.13 -5.98
N GLY A 109 10.16 6.65 -5.78
CA GLY A 109 9.81 5.61 -4.81
C GLY A 109 9.77 6.10 -3.36
N ARG A 110 9.93 7.39 -3.10
CA ARG A 110 9.67 7.96 -1.77
C ARG A 110 8.17 7.97 -1.51
N PRO A 111 7.73 7.89 -0.24
CA PRO A 111 6.33 7.95 0.13
C PRO A 111 5.80 9.39 0.02
N ARG A 112 5.80 9.93 -1.21
CA ARG A 112 5.31 11.27 -1.53
C ARG A 112 4.27 11.17 -2.64
N VAL A 113 3.17 11.87 -2.42
CA VAL A 113 2.11 12.06 -3.41
C VAL A 113 2.04 13.55 -3.71
N PRO A 114 2.57 13.99 -4.86
CA PRO A 114 2.71 15.42 -5.20
C PRO A 114 1.37 16.00 -5.68
N LEU A 115 0.34 15.86 -4.86
CA LEU A 115 -0.99 16.39 -5.10
C LEU A 115 -1.39 17.38 -3.99
N PRO A 116 -2.28 18.33 -4.29
CA PRO A 116 -2.84 19.24 -3.29
C PRO A 116 -3.57 18.47 -2.18
N PRO A 117 -3.68 19.04 -0.98
CA PRO A 117 -4.57 18.48 0.04
C PRO A 117 -6.01 18.37 -0.48
N THR A 118 -6.76 17.38 0.03
CA THR A 118 -8.19 17.19 -0.27
C THR A 118 -8.49 17.16 -1.78
N SER A 119 -7.67 16.45 -2.56
CA SER A 119 -7.75 16.42 -4.03
C SER A 119 -8.34 15.14 -4.60
N CYS A 120 -8.50 14.07 -3.79
CA CYS A 120 -9.06 12.82 -4.29
C CYS A 120 -10.14 12.23 -3.38
N ASP A 121 -11.02 11.41 -3.97
CA ASP A 121 -12.09 10.71 -3.26
C ASP A 121 -11.67 9.31 -2.84
N ARG A 122 -10.76 8.70 -3.60
CA ARG A 122 -10.21 7.37 -3.32
C ARG A 122 -8.70 7.41 -3.40
N PHE A 123 -8.06 6.91 -2.33
CA PHE A 123 -6.64 6.62 -2.34
C PHE A 123 -6.47 5.10 -2.29
N VAL A 124 -5.86 4.56 -3.32
CA VAL A 124 -5.72 3.12 -3.52
C VAL A 124 -4.26 2.72 -3.42
N SER A 125 -3.98 1.59 -2.80
CA SER A 125 -2.67 0.93 -2.88
C SER A 125 -2.83 -0.58 -2.74
N THR A 126 -2.39 -1.31 -3.77
CA THR A 126 -2.58 -2.75 -3.87
C THR A 126 -1.23 -3.46 -3.97
N TYR A 127 -0.89 -4.31 -2.96
CA TYR A 127 0.37 -5.07 -2.88
C TYR A 127 1.64 -4.22 -3.00
N VAL A 128 1.64 -3.03 -2.37
CA VAL A 128 2.77 -2.10 -2.35
C VAL A 128 3.25 -1.82 -0.92
N LEU A 129 2.33 -1.66 0.03
CA LEU A 129 2.71 -1.35 1.41
C LEU A 129 3.51 -2.49 2.05
N ASP A 130 3.27 -3.72 1.64
CA ASP A 130 3.99 -4.93 2.04
C ASP A 130 5.44 -5.00 1.49
N LEU A 131 5.82 -4.11 0.57
CA LEU A 131 7.19 -3.89 0.09
C LEU A 131 7.95 -2.83 0.90
N LEU A 132 7.24 -1.98 1.63
CA LEU A 132 7.80 -0.79 2.26
C LEU A 132 8.29 -1.05 3.69
N SER A 133 9.20 -0.18 4.16
CA SER A 133 9.52 -0.10 5.58
C SER A 133 8.31 0.37 6.40
N ASN A 134 8.25 0.02 7.68
CA ASN A 134 7.19 0.50 8.57
C ASN A 134 7.11 2.03 8.57
N GLN A 135 8.27 2.70 8.53
CA GLN A 135 8.34 4.17 8.45
C GLN A 135 7.76 4.70 7.14
N ASP A 136 8.08 4.06 5.99
CA ASP A 136 7.56 4.49 4.70
C ASP A 136 6.07 4.17 4.56
N ILE A 137 5.56 3.07 5.18
CA ILE A 137 4.12 2.79 5.29
C ILE A 137 3.42 3.95 6.02
N SER A 138 3.90 4.31 7.21
CA SER A 138 3.31 5.40 8.01
C SER A 138 3.32 6.73 7.25
N ARG A 139 4.41 7.04 6.54
CA ARG A 139 4.51 8.24 5.69
C ARG A 139 3.54 8.20 4.51
N THR A 140 3.37 7.04 3.85
CA THR A 140 2.41 6.87 2.75
C THR A 140 0.98 7.09 3.24
N LEU A 141 0.63 6.54 4.40
CA LEU A 141 -0.68 6.74 5.01
C LEU A 141 -0.92 8.19 5.42
N ALA A 142 0.11 8.90 5.88
CA ALA A 142 0.02 10.33 6.15
C ALA A 142 -0.21 11.15 4.86
N GLN A 143 0.42 10.78 3.74
CA GLN A 143 0.14 11.39 2.44
C GLN A 143 -1.28 11.09 1.97
N ALA A 144 -1.74 9.84 2.10
CA ALA A 144 -3.12 9.45 1.78
C ALA A 144 -4.14 10.29 2.57
N TRP A 145 -3.91 10.44 3.89
CA TRP A 145 -4.77 11.27 4.75
C TRP A 145 -4.82 12.73 4.27
N LYS A 146 -3.69 13.28 3.87
CA LYS A 146 -3.59 14.68 3.39
C LYS A 146 -4.35 14.90 2.10
N VAL A 147 -4.26 13.97 1.13
CA VAL A 147 -4.83 14.17 -0.20
C VAL A 147 -6.29 13.73 -0.30
N LEU A 148 -6.77 12.88 0.61
CA LEU A 148 -8.16 12.47 0.66
C LEU A 148 -9.07 13.64 1.07
N ARG A 149 -10.17 13.79 0.35
CA ARG A 149 -11.26 14.72 0.69
C ARG A 149 -11.97 14.27 1.97
N PRO A 150 -12.65 15.17 2.69
CA PRO A 150 -13.60 14.78 3.72
C PRO A 150 -14.62 13.77 3.15
N GLY A 151 -14.77 12.64 3.81
CA GLY A 151 -15.64 11.56 3.30
C GLY A 151 -14.99 10.60 2.32
N GLY A 152 -13.80 10.91 1.79
CA GLY A 152 -13.05 10.02 0.91
C GLY A 152 -12.60 8.73 1.58
N LEU A 153 -12.22 7.73 0.78
CA LEU A 153 -11.84 6.40 1.27
C LEU A 153 -10.40 6.04 0.92
N LEU A 154 -9.72 5.48 1.92
CA LEU A 154 -8.48 4.75 1.78
C LEU A 154 -8.83 3.30 1.47
N CYS A 155 -8.35 2.76 0.34
CA CYS A 155 -8.61 1.44 -0.18
C CYS A 155 -7.29 0.67 -0.31
N LEU A 156 -7.05 -0.29 0.56
CA LEU A 156 -5.78 -1.02 0.64
C LEU A 156 -5.97 -2.51 0.48
N THR A 157 -5.00 -3.17 -0.17
CA THR A 157 -4.82 -4.61 -0.07
C THR A 157 -3.34 -4.97 -0.10
N GLY A 158 -2.97 -6.07 0.56
CA GLY A 158 -1.62 -6.57 0.62
C GLY A 158 -1.53 -7.92 1.30
N LEU A 159 -0.38 -8.57 1.24
CA LEU A 159 -0.15 -9.83 1.91
C LEU A 159 -0.26 -9.68 3.42
N THR A 160 -0.94 -10.65 4.05
CA THR A 160 -1.11 -10.66 5.50
C THR A 160 -0.80 -12.01 6.12
N TYR A 161 -0.97 -12.10 7.43
CA TYR A 161 -0.75 -13.35 8.17
C TYR A 161 -1.94 -14.30 8.00
N GLY A 162 -1.65 -15.60 7.85
CA GLY A 162 -2.69 -16.60 7.68
C GLY A 162 -3.45 -16.92 8.96
N SER A 163 -4.76 -17.10 8.85
CA SER A 163 -5.64 -17.57 9.93
C SER A 163 -5.83 -19.09 9.93
N THR A 164 -5.80 -19.73 8.76
CA THR A 164 -5.95 -21.19 8.61
C THR A 164 -4.60 -21.92 8.72
N MET A 165 -4.61 -23.22 9.03
CA MET A 165 -3.38 -24.02 9.09
C MET A 165 -2.61 -23.98 7.76
N LEU A 166 -3.31 -24.14 6.63
CA LEU A 166 -2.71 -24.10 5.30
C LEU A 166 -2.07 -22.72 5.03
N SER A 167 -2.79 -21.63 5.31
CA SER A 167 -2.25 -20.27 5.09
C SER A 167 -1.08 -19.95 6.00
N LYS A 168 -1.05 -20.48 7.23
CA LYS A 168 0.11 -20.37 8.12
C LYS A 168 1.35 -21.05 7.56
N TRP A 169 1.21 -22.26 6.99
CA TRP A 169 2.31 -22.96 6.32
C TRP A 169 2.82 -22.22 5.09
N VAL A 170 1.91 -21.72 4.24
CA VAL A 170 2.25 -20.90 3.07
C VAL A 170 3.02 -19.65 3.49
N VAL A 171 2.52 -18.93 4.49
CA VAL A 171 3.18 -17.73 5.02
C VAL A 171 4.53 -18.06 5.65
N ALA A 172 4.66 -19.15 6.40
CA ALA A 172 5.95 -19.56 6.97
C ALA A 172 6.99 -19.86 5.88
N SER A 173 6.60 -20.59 4.83
CA SER A 173 7.45 -20.87 3.67
C SER A 173 7.82 -19.57 2.92
N TRP A 174 6.85 -18.68 2.72
CA TRP A 174 7.07 -17.36 2.12
C TRP A 174 8.11 -16.55 2.90
N LEU A 175 7.96 -16.51 4.25
CA LEU A 175 8.87 -15.80 5.13
C LEU A 175 10.28 -16.39 5.14
N ALA A 176 10.42 -17.71 5.06
CA ALA A 176 11.71 -18.37 4.94
C ALA A 176 12.41 -17.98 3.63
N ILE A 177 11.69 -18.01 2.50
CA ILE A 177 12.22 -17.58 1.20
C ILE A 177 12.57 -16.09 1.21
N HIS A 178 11.68 -15.25 1.76
CA HIS A 178 11.91 -13.81 1.89
C HIS A 178 13.15 -13.49 2.73
N SER A 179 13.39 -14.22 3.81
CA SER A 179 14.57 -14.02 4.68
C SER A 179 15.88 -14.37 3.98
N LEU A 180 15.85 -15.35 3.06
CA LEU A 180 17.03 -15.76 2.28
C LEU A 180 17.26 -14.82 1.09
N ARG A 181 16.22 -14.56 0.29
CA ARG A 181 16.28 -13.70 -0.88
C ARG A 181 14.92 -13.01 -1.11
N PRO A 182 14.72 -11.77 -0.63
CA PRO A 182 13.46 -11.05 -0.79
C PRO A 182 12.96 -10.96 -2.24
N SER A 183 13.89 -10.85 -3.20
CA SER A 183 13.57 -10.75 -4.63
C SER A 183 12.90 -12.00 -5.21
N LEU A 184 13.02 -13.18 -4.59
CA LEU A 184 12.34 -14.40 -5.07
C LEU A 184 10.83 -14.35 -4.87
N VAL A 185 10.38 -13.60 -3.87
CA VAL A 185 8.95 -13.37 -3.55
C VAL A 185 8.53 -11.93 -3.86
N GLY A 186 9.19 -11.29 -4.84
CA GLY A 186 8.87 -9.92 -5.25
C GLY A 186 9.18 -8.85 -4.21
N GLY A 187 9.84 -9.20 -3.11
CA GLY A 187 10.10 -8.30 -1.98
C GLY A 187 8.92 -8.18 -0.99
N CYS A 188 7.76 -8.77 -1.31
CA CYS A 188 6.57 -8.70 -0.47
C CYS A 188 6.72 -9.48 0.83
N ARG A 189 6.28 -8.91 1.94
CA ARG A 189 6.24 -9.54 3.26
C ARG A 189 4.84 -9.43 3.87
N PRO A 190 4.35 -10.45 4.58
CA PRO A 190 3.08 -10.34 5.29
C PRO A 190 3.14 -9.20 6.32
N ILE A 191 2.12 -8.34 6.30
CA ILE A 191 1.89 -7.28 7.27
C ILE A 191 0.43 -7.27 7.70
N SER A 192 0.12 -6.66 8.85
CA SER A 192 -1.24 -6.29 9.21
C SER A 192 -1.43 -4.83 8.83
N LEU A 193 -2.23 -4.54 7.82
CA LEU A 193 -2.50 -3.17 7.36
C LEU A 193 -3.21 -2.37 8.46
N THR A 194 -4.10 -3.04 9.19
CA THR A 194 -4.86 -2.44 10.30
C THR A 194 -3.94 -1.88 11.40
N ASP A 195 -2.78 -2.51 11.67
CA ASP A 195 -1.85 -2.08 12.72
C ASP A 195 -1.22 -0.70 12.44
N PHE A 196 -1.21 -0.27 11.18
CA PHE A 196 -0.68 1.03 10.77
C PHE A 196 -1.72 2.16 10.81
N LEU A 197 -3.00 1.83 11.03
CA LEU A 197 -4.08 2.81 11.07
C LEU A 197 -4.39 3.24 12.49
N GLY A 198 -3.74 4.31 12.93
CA GLY A 198 -4.01 4.90 14.24
C GLY A 198 -5.50 5.30 14.39
N PRO A 199 -6.18 4.87 15.47
CA PRO A 199 -7.63 5.11 15.65
C PRO A 199 -7.98 6.59 15.79
N ALA A 200 -7.01 7.44 16.13
CA ALA A 200 -7.20 8.90 16.14
C ALA A 200 -7.33 9.49 14.74
N SER A 201 -6.59 8.95 13.75
CA SER A 201 -6.53 9.48 12.38
C SER A 201 -7.46 8.77 11.42
N TRP A 202 -7.78 7.50 11.67
CA TRP A 202 -8.53 6.66 10.76
C TRP A 202 -9.74 6.00 11.42
N LYS A 203 -10.82 5.90 10.68
CA LYS A 203 -11.96 5.04 10.99
C LYS A 203 -11.95 3.88 10.00
N VAL A 204 -11.58 2.69 10.47
CA VAL A 204 -11.71 1.46 9.66
C VAL A 204 -13.20 1.18 9.47
N LEU A 205 -13.61 1.03 8.21
CA LEU A 205 -14.98 0.69 7.81
C LEU A 205 -15.09 -0.82 7.56
N TYR A 206 -14.08 -1.36 6.87
CA TYR A 206 -14.00 -2.79 6.55
C TYR A 206 -12.54 -3.26 6.70
N SER A 207 -12.36 -4.41 7.29
CA SER A 207 -11.10 -5.16 7.30
C SER A 207 -11.45 -6.64 7.22
N THR A 208 -10.94 -7.32 6.21
CA THR A 208 -11.19 -8.76 6.02
C THR A 208 -9.97 -9.42 5.39
N THR A 209 -9.78 -10.70 5.70
CA THR A 209 -8.75 -11.52 5.08
C THR A 209 -9.39 -12.43 4.03
N VAL A 210 -8.90 -12.32 2.81
CA VAL A 210 -9.26 -13.19 1.69
C VAL A 210 -8.10 -14.18 1.46
N VAL A 211 -8.41 -15.48 1.44
CA VAL A 211 -7.40 -16.50 1.17
C VAL A 211 -7.65 -17.08 -0.22
N SER A 212 -6.67 -16.92 -1.09
CA SER A 212 -6.72 -17.48 -2.45
C SER A 212 -5.48 -18.33 -2.68
N TRP A 213 -5.65 -19.59 -3.08
CA TRP A 213 -4.55 -20.55 -3.25
C TRP A 213 -3.63 -20.69 -2.03
N GLY A 214 -4.19 -20.55 -0.83
CA GLY A 214 -3.45 -20.57 0.43
C GLY A 214 -2.71 -19.26 0.77
N VAL A 215 -2.70 -18.28 -0.13
CA VAL A 215 -2.08 -16.96 0.09
C VAL A 215 -3.12 -16.03 0.75
N PRO A 216 -2.88 -15.57 1.98
CA PRO A 216 -3.79 -14.66 2.67
C PRO A 216 -3.48 -13.21 2.29
N SER A 217 -4.51 -12.46 1.94
CA SER A 217 -4.45 -11.02 1.64
C SER A 217 -5.45 -10.28 2.52
N GLU A 218 -5.02 -9.20 3.16
CA GLU A 218 -5.91 -8.28 3.86
C GLU A 218 -6.48 -7.28 2.87
N VAL A 219 -7.80 -7.09 2.93
CA VAL A 219 -8.54 -6.04 2.23
C VAL A 219 -9.07 -5.08 3.28
N LEU A 220 -8.72 -3.80 3.15
CA LEU A 220 -9.03 -2.79 4.13
C LEU A 220 -9.58 -1.54 3.46
N VAL A 221 -10.70 -1.05 3.99
CA VAL A 221 -11.28 0.24 3.62
C VAL A 221 -11.42 1.09 4.88
N ALA A 222 -10.88 2.30 4.85
CA ALA A 222 -10.92 3.23 5.97
C ALA A 222 -11.26 4.65 5.50
N ARG A 223 -11.68 5.50 6.43
CA ARG A 223 -11.99 6.91 6.20
C ARG A 223 -11.12 7.78 7.11
N PRO A 224 -10.55 8.90 6.62
CA PRO A 224 -9.86 9.86 7.48
C PRO A 224 -10.83 10.48 8.50
N ARG A 225 -10.36 10.68 9.74
CA ARG A 225 -11.11 11.44 10.77
C ARG A 225 -10.78 12.92 10.65
N ALA A 226 -11.79 13.78 10.74
CA ALA A 226 -11.72 15.20 10.40
C ALA A 226 -10.83 16.07 11.31
N HIS A 227 -10.39 15.59 12.48
CA HIS A 227 -9.72 16.42 13.49
C HIS A 227 -8.34 15.92 13.94
N ALA A 228 -7.75 14.93 13.31
CA ALA A 228 -6.46 14.41 13.70
C ALA A 228 -5.45 14.54 12.57
N GLN A 229 -4.41 15.36 12.77
CA GLN A 229 -3.24 15.28 11.89
C GLN A 229 -2.50 13.94 12.14
N PRO A 230 -2.21 13.13 11.12
CA PRO A 230 -1.39 11.94 11.28
C PRO A 230 0.03 12.40 11.61
N GLY A 231 0.55 12.01 12.74
CA GLY A 231 1.94 12.31 13.16
C GLY A 231 2.12 12.67 14.63
N ALA A 232 1.09 13.12 15.36
CA ALA A 232 1.25 13.54 16.75
C ALA A 232 1.53 12.40 17.75
N GLY A 233 1.50 11.13 17.32
CA GLY A 233 1.69 9.97 18.22
C GLY A 233 3.03 9.26 18.09
N ILE A 234 3.74 9.42 16.98
CA ILE A 234 4.97 8.67 16.72
C ILE A 234 6.20 9.41 17.24
N ASP A 235 6.21 10.75 17.20
CA ASP A 235 7.34 11.54 17.71
C ASP A 235 7.50 11.44 19.23
N ARG A 236 6.44 11.17 20.00
CA ARG A 236 6.53 10.96 21.45
C ARG A 236 7.17 9.63 21.86
N LEU A 237 7.23 8.64 20.97
CA LEU A 237 7.86 7.35 21.24
C LEU A 237 9.36 7.34 20.92
N ILE A 238 9.83 8.31 20.14
CA ILE A 238 11.25 8.45 19.76
C ILE A 238 11.97 9.38 20.73
N ASP A 239 11.32 10.44 21.22
CA ASP A 239 11.93 11.42 22.16
C ASP A 239 12.03 10.92 23.61
N GLY A 240 11.29 9.89 23.99
CA GLY A 240 11.31 9.33 25.35
C GLY A 240 12.52 8.47 25.69
N ARG A 241 13.48 8.27 24.80
CA ARG A 241 14.66 7.40 25.05
C ARG A 241 16.01 8.12 25.09
N ASN A 242 16.05 9.44 24.94
CA ASN A 242 17.31 10.19 24.93
C ASN A 242 17.52 11.11 26.16
N ASN A 243 16.71 10.97 27.23
CA ASN A 243 16.84 11.82 28.41
C ASN A 243 17.28 11.08 29.69
N GLU A 244 17.87 9.91 29.58
CA GLU A 244 18.50 9.26 30.75
C GLU A 244 19.97 8.92 30.44
N GLU A 245 20.80 9.92 30.28
CA GLU A 245 22.25 9.83 30.52
C GLU A 245 22.80 11.25 30.55
N GLY A 246 23.02 11.74 31.78
CA GLY A 246 23.75 12.99 31.96
C GLY A 246 23.53 13.69 33.28
N CYS A 247 23.83 13.02 34.39
CA CYS A 247 24.17 13.64 35.67
C CYS A 247 24.96 12.69 36.52
N ASP A 248 26.25 12.88 36.49
CA ASP A 248 27.23 12.67 37.59
C ASP A 248 28.57 13.08 36.98
N GLY A 249 29.20 14.03 37.52
CA GLY A 249 29.85 14.31 38.72
C GLY A 249 31.06 15.09 38.36
N ASP A 250 31.25 16.21 38.97
CA ASP A 250 32.61 16.65 39.26
C ASP A 250 32.62 17.51 40.50
N GLN A 251 33.38 17.03 41.47
CA GLN A 251 34.11 17.83 42.44
C GLN A 251 35.59 17.69 42.15
#